data_96023cb952ee43d882d0826feeb219c3
#
_entry.id   96023cb952ee43d882d0826feeb219c3
#
_cell.length_a   1.000
_cell.length_b   1.000
_cell.length_c   1.000
_cell.angle_alpha   90.00
_cell.angle_beta   90.00
_cell.angle_gamma   90.00
#
_symmetry.space_group_name_H-M   'P 1'
#
loop_
_entity.id
_entity.type
_entity.pdbx_description
1 polymer ?
#
loop_
_entity_poly.entity_id
_entity_poly.type
_entity_poly.pdbx_seq_one_letter_code
_entity_poly.pdbx_strand_id
1 'polypeptide(L)'
;MYNIFIAPILNGHQFVFTMCLWYVVPLFMIEVLNILIRKILKLKIENVNEYVFFIVSLLSGMLGTYLASKGYNKGWYLFLDRILYFIPFFSLGILYNKKLEKSDKLNNTIYFTIIFLIQLLIITINGKPVTCTPSWCNFNGNVIMPFIVGTLGIAFWLRIAQILEPIVRNSRVVNIISENTFSIMVHQFLGFFAVNTIFAICSKFVPAISNFNWHRYKTDIWYYYLPNDIKQWYIIYLIAGIIVPLIISYILEKLKDKITNNLIQNNKLFNKRLDKENVV
;
A
#
# COMPACT_ATOMS: atom_id res chain seq x y z
N MET A 1 13.33 19.59 -7.22
CA MET A 1 14.19 18.76 -6.34
C MET A 1 13.50 18.37 -5.04
N TYR A 2 12.93 19.31 -4.26
CA TYR A 2 12.26 18.99 -2.98
C TYR A 2 11.21 17.89 -3.12
N ASN A 3 10.25 18.01 -4.04
CA ASN A 3 9.16 17.02 -4.22
C ASN A 3 9.63 15.63 -4.66
N ILE A 4 10.81 15.53 -5.27
CA ILE A 4 11.32 14.24 -5.76
C ILE A 4 12.07 13.49 -4.67
N PHE A 5 12.92 14.17 -3.88
CA PHE A 5 13.84 13.51 -2.95
C PHE A 5 13.44 13.68 -1.48
N ILE A 6 12.90 14.84 -1.09
CA ILE A 6 12.65 15.18 0.32
C ILE A 6 11.19 14.92 0.71
N ALA A 7 10.25 15.35 -0.11
CA ALA A 7 8.82 15.20 0.19
C ALA A 7 8.38 13.73 0.38
N PRO A 8 8.87 12.72 -0.37
CA PRO A 8 8.52 11.32 -0.13
C PRO A 8 8.94 10.83 1.27
N ILE A 9 10.03 11.37 1.80
CA ILE A 9 10.53 11.01 3.13
C ILE A 9 9.72 11.73 4.21
N LEU A 10 9.58 13.05 4.12
CA LEU A 10 8.95 13.86 5.16
C LEU A 10 7.43 13.78 5.17
N ASN A 11 6.82 13.76 3.98
CA ASN A 11 5.36 13.80 3.81
C ASN A 11 4.81 12.44 3.35
N GLY A 12 5.68 11.55 2.86
CA GLY A 12 5.32 10.24 2.33
C GLY A 12 4.77 10.24 0.90
N HIS A 13 4.74 11.38 0.21
CA HIS A 13 4.29 11.45 -1.19
C HIS A 13 4.99 12.58 -1.94
N GLN A 14 5.15 12.42 -3.25
CA GLN A 14 5.74 13.42 -4.13
C GLN A 14 4.71 14.47 -4.56
N PHE A 15 3.53 14.00 -4.97
CA PHE A 15 2.43 14.82 -5.45
C PHE A 15 1.12 14.33 -4.83
N VAL A 16 0.11 15.19 -4.83
CA VAL A 16 -1.19 14.90 -4.20
C VAL A 16 -1.83 13.61 -4.74
N PHE A 17 -1.77 13.39 -6.06
CA PHE A 17 -2.31 12.17 -6.68
C PHE A 17 -1.53 10.89 -6.40
N THR A 18 -0.30 10.99 -5.89
CA THR A 18 0.54 9.85 -5.50
C THR A 18 0.59 9.64 -3.99
N MET A 19 -0.37 10.21 -3.26
CA MET A 19 -0.41 10.16 -1.79
C MET A 19 -0.42 8.71 -1.24
N CYS A 20 -0.95 7.74 -2.00
CA CYS A 20 -0.92 6.34 -1.62
C CYS A 20 0.48 5.73 -1.52
N LEU A 21 1.52 6.39 -2.05
CA LEU A 21 2.89 5.88 -2.01
C LEU A 21 3.63 6.14 -0.68
N TRP A 22 2.95 6.73 0.31
CA TRP A 22 3.55 7.10 1.60
C TRP A 22 4.29 5.94 2.31
N TYR A 23 3.89 4.69 2.07
CA TYR A 23 4.50 3.51 2.69
C TYR A 23 5.65 2.90 1.89
N VAL A 24 5.81 3.26 0.60
CA VAL A 24 6.82 2.63 -0.30
C VAL A 24 8.24 2.90 0.20
N VAL A 25 8.54 4.14 0.58
CA VAL A 25 9.88 4.49 1.09
C VAL A 25 10.15 3.82 2.45
N PRO A 26 9.26 3.86 3.45
CA PRO A 26 9.41 3.08 4.67
C PRO A 26 9.58 1.58 4.42
N LEU A 27 8.80 0.97 3.53
CA LEU A 27 8.90 -0.45 3.20
C LEU A 27 10.27 -0.81 2.62
N PHE A 28 10.77 -0.02 1.66
CA PHE A 28 12.11 -0.18 1.11
C PHE A 28 13.18 -0.11 2.20
N MET A 29 13.09 0.87 3.10
CA MET A 29 14.04 1.01 4.22
C MET A 29 13.97 -0.18 5.18
N ILE A 30 12.78 -0.70 5.47
CA ILE A 30 12.60 -1.89 6.31
C ILE A 30 13.27 -3.10 5.66
N GLU A 31 13.10 -3.29 4.36
CA GLU A 31 13.73 -4.39 3.63
C GLU A 31 15.26 -4.30 3.66
N VAL A 32 15.80 -3.12 3.37
CA VAL A 32 17.26 -2.86 3.45
C VAL A 32 17.77 -3.11 4.87
N LEU A 33 17.12 -2.56 5.90
CA LEU A 33 17.49 -2.77 7.31
C LEU A 33 17.44 -4.25 7.69
N ASN A 34 16.40 -4.97 7.29
CA ASN A 34 16.28 -6.40 7.57
C ASN A 34 17.45 -7.19 6.96
N ILE A 35 17.82 -6.91 5.69
CA ILE A 35 18.95 -7.56 5.03
C ILE A 35 20.26 -7.25 5.77
N LEU A 36 20.51 -5.97 6.07
CA LEU A 36 21.74 -5.54 6.75
C LEU A 36 21.86 -6.14 8.15
N ILE A 37 20.82 -6.06 8.96
CA ILE A 37 20.82 -6.62 10.34
C ILE A 37 21.05 -8.13 10.29
N ARG A 38 20.36 -8.85 9.40
CA ARG A 38 20.56 -10.30 9.26
C ARG A 38 21.96 -10.65 8.77
N LYS A 39 22.55 -9.86 7.88
CA LYS A 39 23.94 -10.06 7.41
C LYS A 39 24.93 -9.85 8.56
N ILE A 40 24.75 -8.80 9.35
CA ILE A 40 25.60 -8.53 10.53
C ILE A 40 25.45 -9.62 11.60
N LEU A 41 24.22 -10.06 11.88
CA LEU A 41 23.98 -11.12 12.85
C LEU A 41 24.62 -12.44 12.43
N LYS A 42 24.59 -12.79 11.16
CA LYS A 42 25.23 -14.02 10.62
C LYS A 42 26.75 -14.04 10.77
N LEU A 43 27.41 -12.89 10.99
CA LEU A 43 28.84 -12.86 11.30
C LEU A 43 29.17 -13.46 12.68
N LYS A 44 28.19 -13.50 13.60
CA LYS A 44 28.37 -13.99 14.97
C LYS A 44 27.46 -15.17 15.33
N ILE A 45 26.37 -15.35 14.61
CA ILE A 45 25.32 -16.33 14.91
C ILE A 45 24.97 -17.05 13.61
N GLU A 46 25.23 -18.35 13.55
CA GLU A 46 24.96 -19.18 12.35
C GLU A 46 23.46 -19.17 11.97
N ASN A 47 22.59 -19.29 12.96
CA ASN A 47 21.14 -19.34 12.76
C ASN A 47 20.41 -18.29 13.58
N VAL A 48 19.83 -17.29 12.91
CA VAL A 48 18.99 -16.26 13.55
C VAL A 48 17.65 -16.90 13.94
N ASN A 49 17.32 -16.87 15.23
CA ASN A 49 16.02 -17.32 15.72
C ASN A 49 14.93 -16.31 15.33
N GLU A 50 14.00 -16.71 14.44
CA GLU A 50 12.95 -15.83 13.92
C GLU A 50 11.98 -15.36 15.02
N TYR A 51 11.75 -16.13 16.07
CA TYR A 51 10.90 -15.69 17.19
C TYR A 51 11.55 -14.56 17.97
N VAL A 52 12.85 -14.68 18.27
CA VAL A 52 13.61 -13.62 18.95
C VAL A 52 13.65 -12.36 18.08
N PHE A 53 13.90 -12.52 16.78
CA PHE A 53 13.91 -11.40 15.84
C PHE A 53 12.55 -10.68 15.79
N PHE A 54 11.45 -11.43 15.79
CA PHE A 54 10.10 -10.87 15.84
C PHE A 54 9.83 -10.12 17.14
N ILE A 55 10.22 -10.68 18.30
CA ILE A 55 10.06 -10.02 19.62
C ILE A 55 10.81 -8.68 19.65
N VAL A 56 12.08 -8.66 19.22
CA VAL A 56 12.88 -7.44 19.15
C VAL A 56 12.25 -6.42 18.20
N SER A 57 11.75 -6.87 17.05
CA SER A 57 11.01 -6.02 16.11
C SER A 57 9.73 -5.45 16.73
N LEU A 58 9.00 -6.25 17.51
CA LEU A 58 7.78 -5.80 18.20
C LEU A 58 8.10 -4.72 19.25
N LEU A 59 9.16 -4.92 20.01
CA LEU A 59 9.62 -3.90 20.99
C LEU A 59 10.03 -2.60 20.28
N SER A 60 10.71 -2.68 19.14
CA SER A 60 11.05 -1.49 18.34
C SER A 60 9.80 -0.80 17.78
N GLY A 61 8.78 -1.54 17.36
CA GLY A 61 7.50 -1.00 16.95
C GLY A 61 6.74 -0.30 18.08
N MET A 62 6.74 -0.91 19.26
CA MET A 62 6.15 -0.32 20.46
C MET A 62 6.85 0.98 20.85
N LEU A 63 8.17 1.09 20.65
CA LEU A 63 8.90 2.35 20.83
C LEU A 63 8.40 3.42 19.85
N GLY A 64 8.22 3.08 18.55
CA GLY A 64 7.67 4.01 17.55
C GLY A 64 6.27 4.51 17.92
N THR A 65 5.35 3.61 18.27
CA THR A 65 3.99 4.00 18.69
C THR A 65 4.00 4.82 19.98
N TYR A 66 4.93 4.56 20.89
CA TYR A 66 5.12 5.37 22.10
C TYR A 66 5.61 6.78 21.77
N LEU A 67 6.63 6.93 20.90
CA LEU A 67 7.13 8.23 20.46
C LEU A 67 6.02 9.03 19.78
N ALA A 68 5.27 8.40 18.88
CA ALA A 68 4.12 9.01 18.24
C ALA A 68 3.05 9.48 19.25
N SER A 69 2.79 8.70 20.32
CA SER A 69 1.85 9.09 21.38
C SER A 69 2.30 10.31 22.18
N LYS A 70 3.60 10.60 22.19
CA LYS A 70 4.19 11.81 22.81
C LYS A 70 4.24 13.01 21.86
N GLY A 71 3.69 12.88 20.64
CA GLY A 71 3.65 13.94 19.65
C GLY A 71 4.85 14.00 18.70
N TYR A 72 5.78 13.06 18.79
CA TYR A 72 6.90 12.91 17.85
C TYR A 72 6.44 12.18 16.59
N ASN A 73 5.49 12.76 15.83
CA ASN A 73 4.92 12.14 14.63
C ASN A 73 4.88 13.10 13.42
N LYS A 74 5.85 14.03 13.33
CA LYS A 74 5.95 14.99 12.23
C LYS A 74 7.36 15.06 11.64
N GLY A 75 7.47 15.40 10.37
CA GLY A 75 8.76 15.54 9.69
C GLY A 75 9.57 14.23 9.73
N TRP A 76 10.83 14.28 10.13
CA TRP A 76 11.71 13.11 10.22
C TRP A 76 11.22 12.06 11.23
N TYR A 77 10.58 12.47 12.30
CA TYR A 77 9.99 11.53 13.27
C TYR A 77 8.86 10.72 12.63
N LEU A 78 8.01 11.33 11.79
CA LEU A 78 6.96 10.61 11.08
C LEU A 78 7.53 9.49 10.20
N PHE A 79 8.64 9.77 9.51
CA PHE A 79 9.31 8.76 8.70
C PHE A 79 9.89 7.62 9.54
N LEU A 80 10.58 7.94 10.63
CA LEU A 80 11.14 6.96 11.54
C LEU A 80 10.03 6.11 12.20
N ASP A 81 8.96 6.74 12.67
CA ASP A 81 7.84 6.05 13.32
C ASP A 81 7.12 5.10 12.37
N ARG A 82 7.00 5.45 11.09
CA ARG A 82 6.47 4.54 10.06
C ARG A 82 7.34 3.30 9.91
N ILE A 83 8.67 3.47 9.85
CA ILE A 83 9.61 2.35 9.78
C ILE A 83 9.47 1.47 11.03
N LEU A 84 9.53 2.07 12.22
CA LEU A 84 9.43 1.33 13.48
C LEU A 84 8.09 0.60 13.61
N TYR A 85 6.98 1.24 13.22
CA TYR A 85 5.65 0.62 13.27
C TYR A 85 5.50 -0.57 12.33
N PHE A 86 6.08 -0.54 11.12
CA PHE A 86 5.91 -1.61 10.14
C PHE A 86 6.92 -2.75 10.26
N ILE A 87 8.07 -2.56 10.90
CA ILE A 87 9.08 -3.62 11.13
C ILE A 87 8.49 -4.88 11.78
N PRO A 88 7.63 -4.81 12.82
CA PRO A 88 7.01 -5.99 13.41
C PRO A 88 6.16 -6.79 12.43
N PHE A 89 5.37 -6.13 11.60
CA PHE A 89 4.51 -6.82 10.61
C PHE A 89 5.35 -7.47 9.51
N PHE A 90 6.43 -6.82 9.07
CA PHE A 90 7.37 -7.40 8.13
C PHE A 90 8.05 -8.64 8.71
N SER A 91 8.51 -8.56 9.96
CA SER A 91 9.11 -9.69 10.69
C SER A 91 8.10 -10.82 10.94
N LEU A 92 6.84 -10.47 11.24
CA LEU A 92 5.75 -11.44 11.39
C LEU A 92 5.50 -12.21 10.09
N GLY A 93 5.52 -11.52 8.95
CA GLY A 93 5.38 -12.15 7.63
C GLY A 93 6.49 -13.18 7.38
N ILE A 94 7.75 -12.86 7.70
CA ILE A 94 8.87 -13.79 7.59
C ILE A 94 8.71 -14.97 8.55
N LEU A 95 8.35 -14.70 9.82
CA LEU A 95 8.10 -15.73 10.82
C LEU A 95 6.96 -16.67 10.40
N TYR A 96 5.85 -16.09 9.90
CA TYR A 96 4.72 -16.87 9.41
C TYR A 96 5.14 -17.82 8.29
N ASN A 97 5.72 -17.30 7.24
CA ASN A 97 6.15 -18.10 6.09
C ASN A 97 7.13 -19.22 6.48
N LYS A 98 8.13 -18.94 7.33
CA LYS A 98 9.15 -19.91 7.70
C LYS A 98 8.69 -20.95 8.72
N LYS A 99 7.80 -20.58 9.65
CA LYS A 99 7.51 -21.38 10.84
C LYS A 99 6.03 -21.71 11.07
N LEU A 100 5.13 -20.74 10.83
CA LEU A 100 3.74 -20.86 11.24
C LEU A 100 2.83 -21.41 10.14
N GLU A 101 3.10 -21.13 8.88
CA GLU A 101 2.26 -21.50 7.75
C GLU A 101 1.97 -23.01 7.69
N LYS A 102 3.00 -23.84 7.91
CA LYS A 102 2.86 -25.30 7.93
C LYS A 102 2.00 -25.83 9.09
N SER A 103 1.93 -25.08 10.17
CA SER A 103 1.15 -25.40 11.39
C SER A 103 -0.25 -24.79 11.38
N ASP A 104 -0.54 -23.89 10.42
CA ASP A 104 -1.82 -23.21 10.30
C ASP A 104 -2.88 -24.12 9.65
N LYS A 105 -3.31 -25.13 10.41
CA LYS A 105 -4.30 -26.15 9.98
C LYS A 105 -5.66 -26.00 10.65
N LEU A 106 -5.93 -24.86 11.28
CA LEU A 106 -7.21 -24.60 11.93
C LEU A 106 -8.37 -24.58 10.93
N ASN A 107 -9.50 -25.15 11.34
CA ASN A 107 -10.73 -25.04 10.58
C ASN A 107 -11.14 -23.57 10.41
N ASN A 108 -11.58 -23.20 9.22
CA ASN A 108 -11.91 -21.80 8.88
C ASN A 108 -12.96 -21.20 9.84
N THR A 109 -14.00 -21.94 10.21
CA THR A 109 -15.03 -21.47 11.15
C THR A 109 -14.42 -21.14 12.51
N ILE A 110 -13.60 -22.04 13.07
CA ILE A 110 -12.91 -21.83 14.36
C ILE A 110 -11.98 -20.61 14.25
N TYR A 111 -11.24 -20.50 13.15
CA TYR A 111 -10.28 -19.43 12.91
C TYR A 111 -10.97 -18.05 12.92
N PHE A 112 -12.04 -17.88 12.16
CA PHE A 112 -12.81 -16.63 12.13
C PHE A 112 -13.51 -16.36 13.46
N THR A 113 -14.05 -17.39 14.11
CA THR A 113 -14.67 -17.24 15.43
C THR A 113 -13.68 -16.69 16.45
N ILE A 114 -12.44 -17.20 16.49
CA ILE A 114 -11.40 -16.70 17.39
C ILE A 114 -11.09 -15.23 17.08
N ILE A 115 -10.90 -14.85 15.80
CA ILE A 115 -10.64 -13.46 15.42
C ILE A 115 -11.77 -12.54 15.87
N PHE A 116 -13.03 -12.91 15.61
CA PHE A 116 -14.18 -12.09 16.00
C PHE A 116 -14.35 -11.99 17.51
N LEU A 117 -14.14 -13.08 18.26
CA LEU A 117 -14.18 -13.05 19.72
C LEU A 117 -13.10 -12.13 20.31
N ILE A 118 -11.87 -12.17 19.79
CA ILE A 118 -10.80 -11.28 20.24
C ILE A 118 -11.16 -9.81 19.89
N GLN A 119 -11.66 -9.54 18.70
CA GLN A 119 -12.10 -8.18 18.34
C GLN A 119 -13.25 -7.69 19.22
N LEU A 120 -14.23 -8.53 19.51
CA LEU A 120 -15.33 -8.20 20.42
C LEU A 120 -14.81 -7.89 21.83
N LEU A 121 -13.89 -8.69 22.34
CA LEU A 121 -13.25 -8.46 23.62
C LEU A 121 -12.51 -7.11 23.65
N ILE A 122 -11.77 -6.77 22.59
CA ILE A 122 -11.07 -5.49 22.47
C ILE A 122 -12.07 -4.33 22.50
N ILE A 123 -13.16 -4.42 21.75
CA ILE A 123 -14.20 -3.38 21.71
C ILE A 123 -14.85 -3.23 23.07
N THR A 124 -15.16 -4.34 23.75
CA THR A 124 -15.78 -4.34 25.07
C THR A 124 -14.87 -3.68 26.12
N ILE A 125 -13.57 -4.01 26.12
CA ILE A 125 -12.60 -3.41 27.06
C ILE A 125 -12.39 -1.92 26.79
N ASN A 126 -12.31 -1.50 25.53
CA ASN A 126 -12.05 -0.10 25.17
C ASN A 126 -13.31 0.77 25.08
N GLY A 127 -14.52 0.17 25.17
CA GLY A 127 -15.81 0.86 25.02
C GLY A 127 -16.08 1.36 23.58
N LYS A 128 -15.14 1.22 22.65
CA LYS A 128 -15.21 1.64 21.24
C LYS A 128 -14.21 0.88 20.39
N PRO A 129 -14.42 0.78 19.07
CA PRO A 129 -13.44 0.23 18.16
C PRO A 129 -12.10 0.99 18.24
N VAL A 130 -11.00 0.26 18.22
CA VAL A 130 -9.65 0.86 18.16
C VAL A 130 -9.43 1.37 16.74
N THR A 131 -9.27 2.67 16.61
CA THR A 131 -8.94 3.32 15.34
C THR A 131 -7.47 3.74 15.33
N CYS A 132 -6.80 3.49 14.23
CA CYS A 132 -5.44 3.96 14.02
C CYS A 132 -5.25 4.41 12.58
N THR A 133 -4.40 5.40 12.39
CA THR A 133 -4.04 5.93 11.07
C THR A 133 -2.53 5.82 10.87
N PRO A 134 -2.03 4.66 10.41
CA PRO A 134 -0.60 4.39 10.28
C PRO A 134 0.14 5.39 9.37
N SER A 135 -0.55 5.91 8.35
CA SER A 135 0.03 6.92 7.45
C SER A 135 0.47 8.20 8.15
N TRP A 136 -0.16 8.54 9.27
CA TRP A 136 0.15 9.71 10.08
C TRP A 136 0.69 9.35 11.47
N CYS A 137 0.98 8.08 11.70
CA CYS A 137 1.38 7.53 13.00
C CYS A 137 0.47 8.00 14.14
N ASN A 138 -0.84 8.07 13.87
CA ASN A 138 -1.84 8.40 14.88
C ASN A 138 -2.48 7.11 15.41
N PHE A 139 -2.16 6.76 16.64
CA PHE A 139 -2.58 5.54 17.32
C PHE A 139 -3.50 5.81 18.51
N ASN A 140 -4.05 7.04 18.63
CA ASN A 140 -4.95 7.48 19.70
C ASN A 140 -4.38 7.19 21.12
N GLY A 141 -3.06 7.34 21.30
CA GLY A 141 -2.37 7.12 22.56
C GLY A 141 -2.12 5.64 22.92
N ASN A 142 -2.58 4.69 22.11
CA ASN A 142 -2.35 3.28 22.37
C ASN A 142 -1.01 2.81 21.81
N VAL A 143 -0.22 2.14 22.62
CA VAL A 143 1.10 1.62 22.24
C VAL A 143 1.01 0.19 21.71
N ILE A 144 0.18 -0.65 22.28
CA ILE A 144 0.11 -2.10 22.00
C ILE A 144 -1.05 -2.45 21.07
N MET A 145 -2.21 -1.84 21.26
CA MET A 145 -3.43 -2.18 20.52
C MET A 145 -3.31 -2.11 18.99
N PRO A 146 -2.56 -1.16 18.39
CA PRO A 146 -2.35 -1.13 16.94
C PRO A 146 -1.73 -2.40 16.38
N PHE A 147 -0.84 -3.06 17.14
CA PHE A 147 -0.20 -4.32 16.72
C PHE A 147 -1.16 -5.50 16.84
N ILE A 148 -1.96 -5.57 17.90
CA ILE A 148 -2.97 -6.63 18.07
C ILE A 148 -4.02 -6.52 16.95
N VAL A 149 -4.63 -5.36 16.78
CA VAL A 149 -5.66 -5.14 15.76
C VAL A 149 -5.11 -5.32 14.35
N GLY A 150 -3.89 -4.81 14.07
CA GLY A 150 -3.22 -4.99 12.80
C GLY A 150 -2.94 -6.47 12.48
N THR A 151 -2.46 -7.23 13.46
CA THR A 151 -2.22 -8.67 13.31
C THR A 151 -3.52 -9.44 13.07
N LEU A 152 -4.60 -9.12 13.80
CA LEU A 152 -5.92 -9.74 13.57
C LEU A 152 -6.46 -9.42 12.16
N GLY A 153 -6.27 -8.19 11.70
CA GLY A 153 -6.65 -7.79 10.34
C GLY A 153 -5.85 -8.54 9.27
N ILE A 154 -4.53 -8.66 9.44
CA ILE A 154 -3.66 -9.44 8.55
C ILE A 154 -4.09 -10.92 8.54
N ALA A 155 -4.30 -11.51 9.71
CA ALA A 155 -4.72 -12.91 9.85
C ALA A 155 -6.08 -13.15 9.15
N PHE A 156 -7.06 -12.25 9.34
CA PHE A 156 -8.36 -12.33 8.69
C PHE A 156 -8.25 -12.33 7.15
N TRP A 157 -7.56 -11.35 6.59
CA TRP A 157 -7.45 -11.23 5.14
C TRP A 157 -6.57 -12.30 4.52
N LEU A 158 -5.53 -12.75 5.22
CA LEU A 158 -4.69 -13.87 4.78
C LEU A 158 -5.51 -15.15 4.67
N ARG A 159 -6.37 -15.45 5.66
CA ARG A 159 -7.24 -16.64 5.61
C ARG A 159 -8.27 -16.53 4.48
N ILE A 160 -8.85 -15.34 4.23
CA ILE A 160 -9.75 -15.12 3.08
C ILE A 160 -8.99 -15.37 1.77
N ALA A 161 -7.76 -14.85 1.64
CA ALA A 161 -6.94 -15.07 0.46
C ALA A 161 -6.64 -16.57 0.21
N GLN A 162 -6.34 -17.32 1.27
CA GLN A 162 -6.13 -18.76 1.19
C GLN A 162 -7.40 -19.53 0.75
N ILE A 163 -8.58 -19.11 1.21
CA ILE A 163 -9.86 -19.72 0.81
C ILE A 163 -10.18 -19.40 -0.66
N LEU A 164 -9.89 -18.18 -1.10
CA LEU A 164 -10.21 -17.74 -2.47
C LEU A 164 -9.16 -18.18 -3.49
N GLU A 165 -7.92 -18.43 -3.09
CA GLU A 165 -6.81 -18.77 -3.98
C GLU A 165 -7.17 -19.89 -4.97
N PRO A 166 -7.70 -21.06 -4.57
CA PRO A 166 -8.03 -22.14 -5.52
C PRO A 166 -9.14 -21.74 -6.51
N ILE A 167 -10.01 -20.79 -6.15
CA ILE A 167 -11.11 -20.32 -7.01
C ILE A 167 -10.59 -19.33 -8.05
N VAL A 168 -9.69 -18.42 -7.63
CA VAL A 168 -9.26 -17.28 -8.46
C VAL A 168 -7.91 -17.48 -9.15
N ARG A 169 -7.17 -18.54 -8.81
CA ARG A 169 -5.82 -18.82 -9.30
C ARG A 169 -5.67 -18.75 -10.81
N ASN A 170 -6.68 -19.24 -11.54
CA ASN A 170 -6.67 -19.27 -13.01
C ASN A 170 -7.47 -18.10 -13.63
N SER A 171 -7.93 -17.15 -12.82
CA SER A 171 -8.68 -15.99 -13.31
C SER A 171 -7.75 -15.00 -14.00
N ARG A 172 -7.96 -14.80 -15.31
CA ARG A 172 -7.22 -13.81 -16.10
C ARG A 172 -7.36 -12.39 -15.51
N VAL A 173 -8.54 -12.05 -15.00
CA VAL A 173 -8.82 -10.73 -14.40
C VAL A 173 -7.99 -10.53 -13.14
N VAL A 174 -7.97 -11.53 -12.25
CA VAL A 174 -7.20 -11.47 -10.99
C VAL A 174 -5.71 -11.38 -11.28
N ASN A 175 -5.20 -12.13 -12.26
CA ASN A 175 -3.80 -12.07 -12.66
C ASN A 175 -3.42 -10.69 -13.20
N ILE A 176 -4.23 -10.09 -14.07
CA ILE A 176 -3.99 -8.73 -14.59
C ILE A 176 -3.96 -7.70 -13.43
N ILE A 177 -4.91 -7.78 -12.48
CA ILE A 177 -4.94 -6.89 -11.32
C ILE A 177 -3.69 -7.09 -10.45
N SER A 178 -3.30 -8.34 -10.20
CA SER A 178 -2.13 -8.70 -9.38
C SER A 178 -0.82 -8.16 -9.99
N GLU A 179 -0.61 -8.38 -11.28
CA GLU A 179 0.58 -7.90 -12.01
C GLU A 179 0.67 -6.36 -12.04
N ASN A 180 -0.48 -5.68 -12.01
CA ASN A 180 -0.56 -4.22 -12.06
C ASN A 180 -0.85 -3.57 -10.70
N THR A 181 -0.73 -4.29 -9.59
CA THR A 181 -1.04 -3.77 -8.25
C THR A 181 -0.31 -2.46 -7.93
N PHE A 182 0.97 -2.35 -8.29
CA PHE A 182 1.73 -1.12 -8.07
C PHE A 182 1.17 0.06 -8.88
N SER A 183 0.85 -0.14 -10.16
CA SER A 183 0.22 0.88 -11.01
C SER A 183 -1.14 1.33 -10.46
N ILE A 184 -1.95 0.36 -9.97
CA ILE A 184 -3.24 0.65 -9.35
C ILE A 184 -3.04 1.55 -8.13
N MET A 185 -2.11 1.21 -7.26
CA MET A 185 -1.82 2.02 -6.06
C MET A 185 -1.33 3.44 -6.39
N VAL A 186 -0.49 3.58 -7.41
CA VAL A 186 0.05 4.89 -7.82
C VAL A 186 -1.04 5.79 -8.40
N HIS A 187 -1.93 5.23 -9.22
CA HIS A 187 -2.82 6.02 -10.06
C HIS A 187 -4.30 5.96 -9.64
N GLN A 188 -4.67 5.26 -8.55
CA GLN A 188 -6.08 5.12 -8.13
C GLN A 188 -6.80 6.47 -7.92
N PHE A 189 -6.09 7.48 -7.39
CA PHE A 189 -6.68 8.83 -7.23
C PHE A 189 -7.02 9.50 -8.57
N LEU A 190 -6.31 9.18 -9.65
CA LEU A 190 -6.69 9.64 -10.99
C LEU A 190 -8.01 9.01 -11.43
N GLY A 191 -8.25 7.75 -11.07
CA GLY A 191 -9.54 7.09 -11.30
C GLY A 191 -10.67 7.78 -10.53
N PHE A 192 -10.45 8.10 -9.25
CA PHE A 192 -11.44 8.82 -8.45
C PHE A 192 -11.71 10.24 -8.98
N PHE A 193 -10.65 10.94 -9.37
CA PHE A 193 -10.76 12.25 -10.01
C PHE A 193 -11.53 12.19 -11.33
N ALA A 194 -11.31 11.16 -12.15
CA ALA A 194 -12.05 10.96 -13.40
C ALA A 194 -13.56 10.81 -13.16
N VAL A 195 -13.96 10.02 -12.16
CA VAL A 195 -15.39 9.87 -11.76
C VAL A 195 -15.96 11.20 -11.30
N ASN A 196 -15.26 11.92 -10.42
CA ASN A 196 -15.69 13.26 -9.98
C ASN A 196 -15.81 14.23 -11.14
N THR A 197 -14.91 14.16 -12.13
CA THR A 197 -14.96 15.00 -13.33
C THR A 197 -16.20 14.71 -14.17
N ILE A 198 -16.57 13.44 -14.33
CA ILE A 198 -17.79 13.04 -15.01
C ILE A 198 -19.01 13.63 -14.27
N PHE A 199 -19.10 13.48 -12.95
CA PHE A 199 -20.16 14.07 -12.16
C PHE A 199 -20.18 15.60 -12.24
N ALA A 200 -19.01 16.25 -12.25
CA ALA A 200 -18.89 17.70 -12.43
C ALA A 200 -19.46 18.17 -13.78
N ILE A 201 -19.22 17.43 -14.84
CA ILE A 201 -19.78 17.71 -16.17
C ILE A 201 -21.30 17.48 -16.14
N CYS A 202 -21.73 16.33 -15.63
CA CYS A 202 -23.15 15.97 -15.54
C CYS A 202 -23.95 16.97 -14.69
N SER A 203 -23.36 17.53 -13.62
CA SER A 203 -24.04 18.50 -12.75
C SER A 203 -24.50 19.78 -13.48
N LYS A 204 -23.91 20.09 -14.64
CA LYS A 204 -24.33 21.23 -15.47
C LYS A 204 -25.59 20.96 -16.29
N PHE A 205 -25.91 19.69 -16.52
CA PHE A 205 -26.99 19.30 -17.45
C PHE A 205 -28.09 18.50 -16.74
N VAL A 206 -27.80 17.89 -15.59
CA VAL A 206 -28.73 17.00 -14.90
C VAL A 206 -29.12 17.61 -13.54
N PRO A 207 -30.37 18.08 -13.38
CA PRO A 207 -30.83 18.70 -12.14
C PRO A 207 -30.69 17.81 -10.90
N ALA A 208 -30.79 16.49 -11.07
CA ALA A 208 -30.61 15.53 -9.98
C ALA A 208 -29.18 15.52 -9.38
N ILE A 209 -28.19 16.15 -10.05
CA ILE A 209 -26.80 16.26 -9.61
C ILE A 209 -26.45 17.70 -9.22
N SER A 210 -27.45 18.53 -8.90
CA SER A 210 -27.29 19.97 -8.63
C SER A 210 -26.43 20.28 -7.40
N ASN A 211 -26.34 19.36 -6.42
CA ASN A 211 -25.59 19.55 -5.16
C ASN A 211 -24.08 19.27 -5.28
N PHE A 212 -23.51 19.28 -6.50
CA PHE A 212 -22.08 19.06 -6.69
C PHE A 212 -21.25 20.21 -6.11
N ASN A 213 -20.33 19.88 -5.20
CA ASN A 213 -19.51 20.90 -4.53
C ASN A 213 -18.25 21.21 -5.34
N TRP A 214 -18.31 22.24 -6.17
CA TRP A 214 -17.22 22.70 -7.04
C TRP A 214 -15.97 23.17 -6.29
N HIS A 215 -16.13 23.71 -5.07
CA HIS A 215 -15.00 24.12 -4.27
C HIS A 215 -14.21 22.90 -3.79
N ARG A 216 -14.89 21.91 -3.18
CA ARG A 216 -14.25 20.67 -2.74
C ARG A 216 -13.64 19.89 -3.89
N TYR A 217 -14.28 19.82 -5.04
CA TYR A 217 -13.73 19.18 -6.23
C TYR A 217 -12.35 19.73 -6.62
N LYS A 218 -12.12 21.04 -6.45
CA LYS A 218 -10.86 21.69 -6.81
C LYS A 218 -9.79 21.62 -5.71
N THR A 219 -10.19 21.50 -4.44
CA THR A 219 -9.30 21.68 -3.28
C THR A 219 -9.08 20.42 -2.46
N ASP A 220 -9.98 19.45 -2.54
CA ASP A 220 -10.00 18.28 -1.67
C ASP A 220 -9.90 16.98 -2.49
N ILE A 221 -8.73 16.34 -2.48
CA ILE A 221 -8.51 15.06 -3.18
C ILE A 221 -9.35 13.90 -2.61
N TRP A 222 -9.81 14.04 -1.37
CA TRP A 222 -10.67 13.06 -0.70
C TRP A 222 -12.15 13.32 -0.95
N TYR A 223 -12.48 14.31 -1.80
CA TYR A 223 -13.85 14.54 -2.18
C TYR A 223 -14.35 13.44 -3.10
N TYR A 224 -15.39 12.75 -2.65
CA TYR A 224 -16.18 11.79 -3.42
C TYR A 224 -17.59 12.32 -3.50
N TYR A 225 -18.05 12.65 -4.69
CA TYR A 225 -19.43 13.06 -4.89
C TYR A 225 -20.33 11.82 -4.91
N LEU A 226 -21.34 11.82 -4.06
CA LEU A 226 -22.35 10.76 -3.97
C LEU A 226 -23.71 11.37 -4.28
N PRO A 227 -24.30 11.09 -5.46
CA PRO A 227 -25.66 11.54 -5.77
C PRO A 227 -26.62 11.15 -4.65
N ASN A 228 -27.36 12.14 -4.12
CA ASN A 228 -28.32 11.99 -3.01
C ASN A 228 -27.72 11.30 -1.74
N ASP A 229 -26.41 11.45 -1.51
CA ASP A 229 -25.68 10.80 -0.40
C ASP A 229 -25.80 9.27 -0.36
N ILE A 230 -26.13 8.65 -1.49
CA ILE A 230 -26.29 7.20 -1.61
C ILE A 230 -24.91 6.54 -1.64
N LYS A 231 -24.57 5.78 -0.59
CA LYS A 231 -23.23 5.16 -0.40
C LYS A 231 -22.89 4.11 -1.45
N GLN A 232 -23.86 3.51 -2.11
CA GLN A 232 -23.65 2.51 -3.18
C GLN A 232 -22.84 3.06 -4.36
N TRP A 233 -22.83 4.38 -4.56
CA TRP A 233 -22.00 5.04 -5.58
C TRP A 233 -20.49 4.88 -5.35
N TYR A 234 -20.03 4.49 -4.16
CA TYR A 234 -18.63 4.14 -3.93
C TYR A 234 -18.14 2.99 -4.81
N ILE A 235 -19.03 2.12 -5.26
CA ILE A 235 -18.68 1.03 -6.19
C ILE A 235 -18.09 1.56 -7.48
N ILE A 236 -18.60 2.67 -8.01
CA ILE A 236 -18.09 3.29 -9.25
C ILE A 236 -16.65 3.81 -9.02
N TYR A 237 -16.39 4.42 -7.87
CA TYR A 237 -15.04 4.86 -7.51
C TYR A 237 -14.08 3.68 -7.37
N LEU A 238 -14.52 2.58 -6.74
CA LEU A 238 -13.72 1.36 -6.63
C LEU A 238 -13.35 0.81 -8.02
N ILE A 239 -14.35 0.67 -8.89
CA ILE A 239 -14.15 0.19 -10.26
C ILE A 239 -13.22 1.12 -11.06
N ALA A 240 -13.45 2.42 -11.01
CA ALA A 240 -12.62 3.40 -11.70
C ALA A 240 -11.18 3.45 -11.13
N GLY A 241 -11.03 3.29 -9.80
CA GLY A 241 -9.74 3.19 -9.13
C GLY A 241 -8.91 1.97 -9.51
N ILE A 242 -9.52 0.97 -10.15
CA ILE A 242 -8.84 -0.20 -10.72
C ILE A 242 -8.67 -0.04 -12.24
N ILE A 243 -9.75 0.26 -12.97
CA ILE A 243 -9.74 0.27 -14.45
C ILE A 243 -8.87 1.41 -14.99
N VAL A 244 -8.97 2.63 -14.46
CA VAL A 244 -8.19 3.77 -14.97
C VAL A 244 -6.69 3.54 -14.84
N PRO A 245 -6.16 3.09 -13.68
CA PRO A 245 -4.75 2.70 -13.58
C PRO A 245 -4.32 1.59 -14.53
N LEU A 246 -5.16 0.58 -14.77
CA LEU A 246 -4.86 -0.48 -15.74
C LEU A 246 -4.73 0.06 -17.16
N ILE A 247 -5.61 0.99 -17.56
CA ILE A 247 -5.52 1.67 -18.84
C ILE A 247 -4.23 2.49 -18.94
N ILE A 248 -3.88 3.23 -17.87
CA ILE A 248 -2.64 4.00 -17.81
C ILE A 248 -1.43 3.08 -17.94
N SER A 249 -1.38 1.98 -17.19
CA SER A 249 -0.31 0.99 -17.26
C SER A 249 -0.12 0.47 -18.68
N TYR A 250 -1.21 0.06 -19.34
CA TYR A 250 -1.17 -0.42 -20.70
C TYR A 250 -0.66 0.62 -21.71
N ILE A 251 -1.08 1.88 -21.58
CA ILE A 251 -0.59 2.98 -22.41
C ILE A 251 0.92 3.21 -22.19
N LEU A 252 1.36 3.22 -20.93
CA LEU A 252 2.77 3.42 -20.59
C LEU A 252 3.66 2.29 -21.12
N GLU A 253 3.22 1.03 -21.03
CA GLU A 253 3.92 -0.11 -21.62
C GLU A 253 4.07 0.04 -23.13
N LYS A 254 2.98 0.33 -23.84
CA LYS A 254 3.05 0.57 -25.29
C LYS A 254 3.99 1.70 -25.68
N LEU A 255 3.97 2.80 -24.92
CA LEU A 255 4.89 3.92 -25.16
C LEU A 255 6.35 3.51 -24.93
N LYS A 256 6.61 2.77 -23.85
CA LYS A 256 7.94 2.24 -23.54
C LYS A 256 8.44 1.33 -24.65
N ASP A 257 7.63 0.40 -25.11
CA ASP A 257 7.99 -0.53 -26.19
C ASP A 257 8.28 0.21 -27.50
N LYS A 258 7.47 1.20 -27.83
CA LYS A 258 7.70 2.05 -29.02
C LYS A 258 9.02 2.82 -28.93
N ILE A 259 9.33 3.40 -27.77
CA ILE A 259 10.58 4.13 -27.54
C ILE A 259 11.78 3.17 -27.62
N THR A 260 11.70 2.02 -26.96
CA THR A 260 12.76 1.00 -26.96
C THR A 260 13.05 0.48 -28.36
N ASN A 261 12.00 0.16 -29.13
CA ASN A 261 12.14 -0.31 -30.52
C ASN A 261 12.78 0.77 -31.41
N ASN A 262 12.37 2.03 -31.26
CA ASN A 262 12.98 3.14 -31.99
C ASN A 262 14.47 3.32 -31.65
N LEU A 263 14.85 3.19 -30.37
CA LEU A 263 16.26 3.29 -29.95
C LEU A 263 17.10 2.14 -30.51
N ILE A 264 16.58 0.91 -30.50
CA ILE A 264 17.24 -0.26 -31.08
C ILE A 264 17.43 -0.07 -32.59
N GLN A 265 16.41 0.43 -33.29
CA GLN A 265 16.48 0.66 -34.72
C GLN A 265 17.50 1.75 -35.10
N ASN A 266 17.54 2.84 -34.33
CA ASN A 266 18.51 3.91 -34.50
C ASN A 266 19.96 3.42 -34.24
N ASN A 267 20.18 2.61 -33.20
CA ASN A 267 21.50 2.02 -32.92
C ASN A 267 21.95 1.08 -34.06
N LYS A 268 21.06 0.27 -34.62
CA LYS A 268 21.36 -0.58 -35.77
C LYS A 268 21.74 0.23 -36.99
N LEU A 269 21.07 1.36 -37.27
CA LEU A 269 21.35 2.25 -38.36
C LEU A 269 22.70 2.97 -38.17
N PHE A 270 22.99 3.37 -36.91
CA PHE A 270 24.27 4.00 -36.55
C PHE A 270 25.46 3.04 -36.75
N ASN A 271 25.37 1.82 -36.24
CA ASN A 271 26.40 0.80 -36.41
C ASN A 271 26.65 0.48 -37.90
N LYS A 272 25.56 0.36 -38.71
CA LYS A 272 25.65 0.11 -40.13
C LYS A 272 26.33 1.27 -40.93
N ARG A 273 26.28 2.51 -40.38
CA ARG A 273 27.02 3.65 -40.95
C ARG A 273 28.52 3.57 -40.61
N LEU A 274 28.84 3.26 -39.34
CA LEU A 274 30.23 3.09 -38.91
C LEU A 274 30.94 1.96 -39.67
N ASP A 275 30.28 0.84 -39.90
CA ASP A 275 30.84 -0.28 -40.67
C ASP A 275 31.11 0.11 -42.14
N LYS A 276 30.34 1.02 -42.72
CA LYS A 276 30.56 1.52 -44.07
C LYS A 276 31.72 2.53 -44.15
N GLU A 277 31.92 3.33 -43.10
CA GLU A 277 33.02 4.31 -43.02
C GLU A 277 34.39 3.65 -42.76
N ASN A 278 34.40 2.48 -42.10
CA ASN A 278 35.63 1.71 -41.83
C ASN A 278 36.07 0.79 -42.98
N VAL A 279 35.31 0.74 -44.08
CA VAL A 279 35.61 -0.10 -45.29
C VAL A 279 36.17 0.75 -46.45
N VAL A 280 36.31 2.07 -46.27
CA VAL A 280 36.96 3.01 -47.18
C VAL A 280 38.32 3.38 -46.62
#